data_626e1c60436e66e97f094da109c46900
#
_entry.id   626e1c60436e66e97f094da109c46900
#
_cell.length_a   1.000
_cell.length_b   1.000
_cell.length_c   1.000
_cell.angle_alpha   90.00
_cell.angle_beta   90.00
_cell.angle_gamma   90.00
#
_symmetry.space_group_name_H-M   'P 1'
#
loop_
_entity.id
_entity.type
_entity.pdbx_description
1 polymer ?
#
loop_
_entity_poly.entity_id
_entity_poly.type
_entity_poly.pdbx_seq_one_letter_code
_entity_poly.pdbx_strand_id
1 'polypeptide(L)'
;ENPSWTLGILGMPGYTAYAGLLKIGEPKPGETVVVAAATGPVGATVGQIAKLKGCRVVGIAGGAKKCAHVVENLGFDACIDHRVDDMAAQLREACPSGIDIYFENVGGKVLYSVLPLLNPFARMPVCGMVAWYNLPGLQEGSDMGPAIMGTILRMKVKMQGFIIFDSFPPSLYQEFANDMMGWLKDGSVKYKEHMVEGLENAPEAFNQLLVGGNFGKVVVKVE
;
A
#
# COMPACT_ATOMS: atom_id res chain seq x y z
N GLU A 1 -25.40 -0.98 -7.32
CA GLU A 1 -24.49 0.08 -6.90
C GLU A 1 -24.21 -0.13 -5.42
N ASN A 2 -22.96 -0.05 -5.00
CA ASN A 2 -22.48 -0.49 -3.68
C ASN A 2 -22.19 0.73 -2.80
N PRO A 3 -23.08 1.12 -1.86
CA PRO A 3 -22.86 2.28 -0.99
C PRO A 3 -21.59 2.19 -0.17
N SER A 4 -21.18 0.98 0.24
CA SER A 4 -19.94 0.71 0.98
C SER A 4 -18.68 1.18 0.27
N TRP A 5 -18.69 1.30 -1.06
CA TRP A 5 -17.54 1.79 -1.82
C TRP A 5 -17.14 3.21 -1.46
N THR A 6 -18.06 4.03 -0.96
CA THR A 6 -17.76 5.39 -0.46
C THR A 6 -16.93 5.38 0.82
N LEU A 7 -16.90 4.26 1.56
CA LEU A 7 -16.06 4.06 2.73
C LEU A 7 -14.65 3.53 2.36
N GLY A 8 -14.45 3.16 1.11
CA GLY A 8 -13.24 2.51 0.64
C GLY A 8 -12.73 3.03 -0.68
N ILE A 9 -13.01 2.30 -1.77
CA ILE A 9 -12.41 2.54 -3.10
C ILE A 9 -12.80 3.90 -3.70
N LEU A 10 -14.00 4.39 -3.45
CA LEU A 10 -14.47 5.72 -3.87
C LEU A 10 -14.37 6.77 -2.75
N GLY A 11 -13.86 6.39 -1.57
CA GLY A 11 -13.67 7.27 -0.42
C GLY A 11 -12.20 7.54 -0.12
N MET A 12 -11.94 7.81 1.16
CA MET A 12 -10.61 8.17 1.66
C MET A 12 -9.51 7.18 1.25
N PRO A 13 -9.64 5.84 1.39
CA PRO A 13 -8.57 4.91 1.03
C PRO A 13 -8.22 4.92 -0.46
N GLY A 14 -9.23 4.95 -1.34
CA GLY A 14 -9.00 5.03 -2.79
C GLY A 14 -8.35 6.35 -3.19
N TYR A 15 -8.82 7.46 -2.62
CA TYR A 15 -8.24 8.78 -2.87
C TYR A 15 -6.79 8.88 -2.35
N THR A 16 -6.51 8.29 -1.17
CA THR A 16 -5.15 8.19 -0.62
C THR A 16 -4.21 7.45 -1.57
N ALA A 17 -4.65 6.32 -2.10
CA ALA A 17 -3.88 5.55 -3.07
C ALA A 17 -3.60 6.35 -4.35
N TYR A 18 -4.63 6.96 -4.91
CA TYR A 18 -4.54 7.76 -6.14
C TYR A 18 -3.61 8.96 -5.99
N ALA A 19 -3.85 9.79 -4.98
CA ALA A 19 -3.07 11.01 -4.77
C ALA A 19 -1.62 10.71 -4.38
N GLY A 20 -1.40 9.80 -3.43
CA GLY A 20 -0.05 9.43 -2.99
C GLY A 20 0.79 8.83 -4.11
N LEU A 21 0.20 7.94 -4.92
CA LEU A 21 0.93 7.35 -6.03
C LEU A 21 1.17 8.36 -7.17
N LEU A 22 0.13 9.06 -7.62
CA LEU A 22 0.24 9.89 -8.83
C LEU A 22 0.90 11.25 -8.61
N LYS A 23 0.79 11.84 -7.39
CA LYS A 23 1.34 13.18 -7.11
C LYS A 23 2.67 13.16 -6.34
N ILE A 24 2.99 12.05 -5.64
CA ILE A 24 4.27 11.91 -4.92
C ILE A 24 5.12 10.82 -5.56
N GLY A 25 4.53 9.65 -5.86
CA GLY A 25 5.20 8.54 -6.54
C GLY A 25 5.55 8.85 -8.00
N GLU A 26 4.68 9.53 -8.71
CA GLU A 26 4.87 9.95 -10.11
C GLU A 26 5.32 8.78 -11.02
N PRO A 27 4.54 7.66 -11.08
CA PRO A 27 4.98 6.43 -11.75
C PRO A 27 5.13 6.63 -13.26
N LYS A 28 6.20 6.04 -13.81
CA LYS A 28 6.48 6.03 -15.26
C LYS A 28 6.46 4.60 -15.79
N PRO A 29 6.05 4.40 -17.05
CA PRO A 29 6.08 3.07 -17.67
C PRO A 29 7.47 2.42 -17.55
N GLY A 30 7.50 1.13 -17.20
CA GLY A 30 8.72 0.35 -17.02
C GLY A 30 9.38 0.45 -15.64
N GLU A 31 8.96 1.38 -14.78
CA GLU A 31 9.45 1.46 -13.40
C GLU A 31 8.92 0.32 -12.53
N THR A 32 9.65 -0.01 -11.47
CA THR A 32 9.25 -0.99 -10.45
C THR A 32 8.63 -0.27 -9.25
N VAL A 33 7.38 -0.62 -8.95
CA VAL A 33 6.63 -0.14 -7.78
C VAL A 33 6.51 -1.26 -6.77
N VAL A 34 6.97 -1.04 -5.54
CA VAL A 34 6.74 -1.94 -4.41
C VAL A 34 5.70 -1.33 -3.49
N VAL A 35 4.73 -2.14 -3.07
CA VAL A 35 3.60 -1.70 -2.24
C VAL A 35 3.51 -2.52 -0.97
N ALA A 36 3.67 -1.89 0.18
CA ALA A 36 3.42 -2.51 1.48
C ALA A 36 1.92 -2.62 1.78
N ALA A 37 1.51 -3.66 2.53
CA ALA A 37 0.12 -3.99 2.84
C ALA A 37 -0.75 -4.13 1.56
N ALA A 38 -0.27 -4.89 0.58
CA ALA A 38 -0.81 -4.98 -0.78
C ALA A 38 -2.25 -5.52 -0.89
N THR A 39 -2.81 -6.12 0.17
CA THR A 39 -4.21 -6.56 0.21
C THR A 39 -5.13 -5.57 0.93
N GLY A 40 -4.58 -4.54 1.57
CA GLY A 40 -5.36 -3.49 2.20
C GLY A 40 -6.01 -2.55 1.16
N PRO A 41 -7.00 -1.74 1.57
CA PRO A 41 -7.77 -0.91 0.63
C PRO A 41 -6.89 0.12 -0.10
N VAL A 42 -5.85 0.65 0.54
CA VAL A 42 -4.89 1.56 -0.10
C VAL A 42 -3.92 0.77 -0.97
N GLY A 43 -3.23 -0.24 -0.41
CA GLY A 43 -2.17 -0.96 -1.13
C GLY A 43 -2.65 -1.70 -2.37
N ALA A 44 -3.83 -2.35 -2.30
CA ALA A 44 -4.45 -3.01 -3.44
C ALA A 44 -4.78 -2.03 -4.58
N THR A 45 -5.23 -0.83 -4.23
CA THR A 45 -5.55 0.22 -5.20
C THR A 45 -4.29 0.81 -5.82
N VAL A 46 -3.27 1.12 -5.01
CA VAL A 46 -1.96 1.63 -5.48
C VAL A 46 -1.37 0.73 -6.55
N GLY A 47 -1.30 -0.57 -6.29
CA GLY A 47 -0.67 -1.48 -7.24
C GLY A 47 -1.44 -1.62 -8.55
N GLN A 48 -2.77 -1.65 -8.50
CA GLN A 48 -3.58 -1.70 -9.72
C GLN A 48 -3.44 -0.41 -10.55
N ILE A 49 -3.43 0.77 -9.91
CA ILE A 49 -3.15 2.03 -10.63
C ILE A 49 -1.74 2.01 -11.21
N ALA A 50 -0.74 1.52 -10.49
CA ALA A 50 0.63 1.38 -11.01
C ALA A 50 0.69 0.45 -12.24
N LYS A 51 -0.07 -0.66 -12.25
CA LYS A 51 -0.24 -1.51 -13.45
C LYS A 51 -0.84 -0.74 -14.62
N LEU A 52 -1.88 0.05 -14.40
CA LEU A 52 -2.48 0.91 -15.43
C LEU A 52 -1.49 1.96 -15.96
N LYS A 53 -0.50 2.37 -15.17
CA LYS A 53 0.60 3.27 -15.59
C LYS A 53 1.76 2.53 -16.25
N GLY A 54 1.66 1.21 -16.49
CA GLY A 54 2.68 0.43 -17.18
C GLY A 54 3.88 0.04 -16.31
N CYS A 55 3.73 0.05 -14.99
CA CYS A 55 4.79 -0.34 -14.07
C CYS A 55 4.83 -1.85 -13.84
N ARG A 56 6.02 -2.36 -13.47
CA ARG A 56 6.15 -3.61 -12.75
C ARG A 56 5.72 -3.39 -11.30
N VAL A 57 4.88 -4.27 -10.75
CA VAL A 57 4.33 -4.10 -9.41
C VAL A 57 4.58 -5.33 -8.54
N VAL A 58 5.22 -5.11 -7.40
CA VAL A 58 5.49 -6.14 -6.40
C VAL A 58 4.76 -5.78 -5.10
N GLY A 59 3.89 -6.67 -4.64
CA GLY A 59 3.17 -6.51 -3.39
C GLY A 59 3.94 -7.11 -2.21
N ILE A 60 3.71 -6.58 -1.01
CA ILE A 60 4.11 -7.23 0.24
C ILE A 60 2.85 -7.41 1.08
N ALA A 61 2.55 -8.66 1.45
CA ALA A 61 1.34 -9.00 2.20
C ALA A 61 1.63 -10.09 3.26
N GLY A 62 0.68 -10.43 4.09
CA GLY A 62 0.87 -11.44 5.14
C GLY A 62 0.17 -12.76 4.82
N GLY A 63 0.94 -13.79 4.49
CA GLY A 63 0.48 -15.15 4.24
C GLY A 63 0.23 -15.47 2.77
N ALA A 64 0.47 -16.73 2.40
CA ALA A 64 0.42 -17.22 1.02
C ALA A 64 -0.93 -16.93 0.32
N LYS A 65 -2.05 -17.08 1.04
CA LYS A 65 -3.39 -16.80 0.48
C LYS A 65 -3.57 -15.35 0.05
N LYS A 66 -3.02 -14.39 0.81
CA LYS A 66 -3.05 -12.96 0.46
C LYS A 66 -2.15 -12.68 -0.73
N CYS A 67 -0.95 -13.28 -0.75
CA CYS A 67 -0.02 -13.12 -1.86
C CYS A 67 -0.59 -13.69 -3.17
N ALA A 68 -1.19 -14.88 -3.14
CA ALA A 68 -1.87 -15.46 -4.30
C ALA A 68 -2.95 -14.51 -4.84
N HIS A 69 -3.81 -13.97 -3.96
CA HIS A 69 -4.84 -13.02 -4.38
C HIS A 69 -4.27 -11.76 -5.04
N VAL A 70 -3.18 -11.22 -4.52
CA VAL A 70 -2.52 -10.03 -5.08
C VAL A 70 -2.06 -10.27 -6.52
N VAL A 71 -1.49 -11.45 -6.79
CA VAL A 71 -1.00 -11.81 -8.13
C VAL A 71 -2.17 -12.20 -9.04
N GLU A 72 -2.99 -13.14 -8.63
CA GLU A 72 -4.00 -13.78 -9.49
C GLU A 72 -5.22 -12.89 -9.75
N ASN A 73 -5.63 -12.09 -8.75
CA ASN A 73 -6.85 -11.29 -8.84
C ASN A 73 -6.58 -9.81 -9.09
N LEU A 74 -5.51 -9.24 -8.51
CA LEU A 74 -5.20 -7.82 -8.66
C LEU A 74 -4.17 -7.54 -9.76
N GLY A 75 -3.57 -8.59 -10.36
CA GLY A 75 -2.68 -8.48 -11.51
C GLY A 75 -1.28 -7.93 -11.20
N PHE A 76 -0.81 -8.04 -9.95
CA PHE A 76 0.57 -7.70 -9.62
C PHE A 76 1.52 -8.75 -10.22
N ASP A 77 2.76 -8.35 -10.51
CA ASP A 77 3.75 -9.23 -11.10
C ASP A 77 4.34 -10.23 -10.09
N ALA A 78 4.37 -9.86 -8.81
CA ALA A 78 4.76 -10.73 -7.70
C ALA A 78 4.18 -10.25 -6.37
N CYS A 79 4.17 -11.12 -5.36
CA CYS A 79 3.85 -10.73 -3.99
C CYS A 79 4.72 -11.52 -3.00
N ILE A 80 5.29 -10.82 -2.04
CA ILE A 80 6.19 -11.37 -1.03
C ILE A 80 5.45 -11.47 0.30
N ASP A 81 5.54 -12.64 0.93
CA ASP A 81 5.00 -12.85 2.27
C ASP A 81 5.98 -12.28 3.31
N HIS A 82 5.57 -11.22 4.02
CA HIS A 82 6.42 -10.60 5.05
C HIS A 82 6.61 -11.47 6.32
N ARG A 83 5.90 -12.61 6.42
CA ARG A 83 5.99 -13.52 7.57
C ARG A 83 7.13 -14.52 7.45
N VAL A 84 7.69 -14.68 6.25
CA VAL A 84 8.82 -15.61 6.03
C VAL A 84 10.15 -14.96 6.42
N ASP A 85 11.12 -15.80 6.79
CA ASP A 85 12.43 -15.31 7.26
C ASP A 85 13.27 -14.73 6.13
N ASP A 86 13.15 -15.26 4.92
CA ASP A 86 13.90 -14.87 3.73
C ASP A 86 13.22 -13.79 2.89
N MET A 87 12.26 -13.04 3.46
CA MET A 87 11.53 -11.98 2.77
C MET A 87 12.43 -11.01 1.99
N ALA A 88 13.57 -10.61 2.56
CA ALA A 88 14.49 -9.68 1.90
C ALA A 88 15.16 -10.29 0.66
N ALA A 89 15.44 -11.59 0.66
CA ALA A 89 15.99 -12.30 -0.49
C ALA A 89 14.95 -12.43 -1.60
N GLN A 90 13.72 -12.85 -1.25
CA GLN A 90 12.60 -12.94 -2.20
C GLN A 90 12.26 -11.58 -2.81
N LEU A 91 12.29 -10.50 -2.02
CA LEU A 91 12.03 -9.15 -2.52
C LEU A 91 13.11 -8.72 -3.54
N ARG A 92 14.37 -9.03 -3.28
CA ARG A 92 15.47 -8.77 -4.22
C ARG A 92 15.29 -9.52 -5.54
N GLU A 93 14.89 -10.78 -5.48
CA GLU A 93 14.61 -11.60 -6.67
C GLU A 93 13.42 -11.05 -7.46
N ALA A 94 12.37 -10.61 -6.78
CA ALA A 94 11.19 -10.02 -7.40
C ALA A 94 11.46 -8.64 -8.02
N CYS A 95 12.51 -7.92 -7.57
CA CYS A 95 12.89 -6.59 -8.04
C CYS A 95 14.30 -6.59 -8.66
N PRO A 96 14.55 -7.32 -9.76
CA PRO A 96 15.90 -7.50 -10.31
C PRO A 96 16.53 -6.18 -10.82
N SER A 97 15.70 -5.19 -11.17
CA SER A 97 16.13 -3.85 -11.60
C SER A 97 16.10 -2.80 -10.48
N GLY A 98 15.92 -3.23 -9.23
CA GLY A 98 15.74 -2.33 -8.09
C GLY A 98 14.31 -1.80 -7.98
N ILE A 99 14.13 -0.79 -7.12
CA ILE A 99 12.82 -0.22 -6.77
C ILE A 99 12.82 1.28 -7.05
N ASP A 100 11.94 1.73 -7.94
CA ASP A 100 11.81 3.15 -8.30
C ASP A 100 10.79 3.87 -7.43
N ILE A 101 9.73 3.15 -7.00
CA ILE A 101 8.72 3.69 -6.10
C ILE A 101 8.44 2.66 -4.99
N TYR A 102 8.51 3.11 -3.75
CA TYR A 102 8.04 2.34 -2.61
C TYR A 102 6.90 3.06 -1.91
N PHE A 103 5.69 2.49 -2.00
CA PHE A 103 4.52 3.05 -1.31
C PHE A 103 4.44 2.49 0.11
N GLU A 104 4.80 3.32 1.08
CA GLU A 104 4.96 2.92 2.47
C GLU A 104 3.66 3.00 3.26
N ASN A 105 3.23 1.86 3.78
CA ASN A 105 2.06 1.71 4.65
C ASN A 105 2.38 1.03 6.00
N VAL A 106 3.59 0.47 6.18
CA VAL A 106 3.88 -0.50 7.25
C VAL A 106 5.00 -0.06 8.17
N GLY A 107 6.14 0.35 7.64
CA GLY A 107 7.36 0.60 8.43
C GLY A 107 8.11 -0.66 8.86
N GLY A 108 8.95 -0.54 9.87
CA GLY A 108 9.66 -1.64 10.53
C GLY A 108 10.43 -2.55 9.58
N LYS A 109 10.39 -3.88 9.81
CA LYS A 109 11.11 -4.90 9.03
C LYS A 109 10.87 -4.77 7.51
N VAL A 110 9.66 -4.39 7.11
CA VAL A 110 9.30 -4.24 5.70
C VAL A 110 10.10 -3.10 5.07
N LEU A 111 10.05 -1.91 5.68
CA LEU A 111 10.84 -0.75 5.23
C LEU A 111 12.33 -1.10 5.15
N TYR A 112 12.89 -1.71 6.19
CA TYR A 112 14.33 -2.04 6.24
C TYR A 112 14.75 -3.02 5.15
N SER A 113 13.86 -3.90 4.71
CA SER A 113 14.13 -4.82 3.59
C SER A 113 14.07 -4.13 2.23
N VAL A 114 13.30 -3.05 2.11
CA VAL A 114 13.17 -2.25 0.88
C VAL A 114 14.35 -1.29 0.67
N LEU A 115 14.82 -0.65 1.74
CA LEU A 115 15.86 0.39 1.65
C LEU A 115 17.09 0.03 0.79
N PRO A 116 17.67 -1.20 0.91
CA PRO A 116 18.85 -1.57 0.12
C PRO A 116 18.60 -1.75 -1.37
N LEU A 117 17.33 -1.83 -1.78
CA LEU A 117 16.90 -2.09 -3.15
C LEU A 117 16.42 -0.83 -3.90
N LEU A 118 16.37 0.33 -3.21
CA LEU A 118 15.94 1.59 -3.82
C LEU A 118 16.92 2.05 -4.90
N ASN A 119 16.39 2.39 -6.04
CA ASN A 119 17.14 2.99 -7.14
C ASN A 119 17.52 4.46 -6.85
N PRO A 120 18.55 5.01 -7.51
CA PRO A 120 18.80 6.44 -7.48
C PRO A 120 17.56 7.23 -7.93
N PHE A 121 17.22 8.27 -7.15
CA PHE A 121 16.02 9.11 -7.34
C PHE A 121 14.69 8.38 -7.10
N ALA A 122 14.69 7.27 -6.36
CA ALA A 122 13.46 6.61 -5.95
C ALA A 122 12.54 7.56 -5.19
N ARG A 123 11.23 7.31 -5.29
CA ARG A 123 10.19 8.10 -4.61
C ARG A 123 9.50 7.22 -3.57
N MET A 124 9.29 7.78 -2.37
CA MET A 124 8.67 7.07 -1.26
C MET A 124 7.51 7.90 -0.68
N PRO A 125 6.29 7.74 -1.21
CA PRO A 125 5.09 8.23 -0.53
C PRO A 125 4.93 7.52 0.82
N VAL A 126 4.96 8.27 1.93
CA VAL A 126 4.77 7.73 3.28
C VAL A 126 3.32 7.98 3.70
N CYS A 127 2.52 6.94 3.57
CA CYS A 127 1.08 6.95 3.84
C CYS A 127 0.76 6.49 5.26
N GLY A 128 1.51 5.53 5.79
CA GLY A 128 1.25 4.96 7.11
C GLY A 128 2.39 4.07 7.61
N MET A 129 2.32 3.73 8.89
CA MET A 129 3.34 2.95 9.58
C MET A 129 2.66 1.96 10.54
N VAL A 130 1.79 1.09 10.01
CA VAL A 130 0.89 0.22 10.79
C VAL A 130 1.65 -0.73 11.73
N ALA A 131 2.89 -1.09 11.43
CA ALA A 131 3.73 -1.92 12.30
C ALA A 131 3.99 -1.26 13.67
N TRP A 132 3.84 0.05 13.78
CA TRP A 132 4.10 0.80 15.01
C TRP A 132 2.85 1.27 15.75
N TYR A 133 1.65 1.07 15.21
CA TYR A 133 0.41 1.56 15.82
C TYR A 133 0.08 0.88 17.17
N ASN A 134 0.53 -0.36 17.37
CA ASN A 134 0.32 -1.10 18.62
C ASN A 134 1.47 -0.95 19.63
N LEU A 135 2.48 -0.12 19.33
CA LEU A 135 3.60 0.06 20.25
C LEU A 135 3.24 1.07 21.35
N PRO A 136 3.59 0.78 22.61
CA PRO A 136 3.33 1.70 23.73
C PRO A 136 4.21 2.96 23.71
N GLY A 137 5.22 3.01 22.83
CA GLY A 137 6.18 4.10 22.67
C GLY A 137 7.24 3.77 21.62
N LEU A 138 8.27 4.60 21.52
CA LEU A 138 9.43 4.30 20.69
C LEU A 138 10.11 3.04 21.21
N GLN A 139 10.42 2.12 20.29
CA GLN A 139 11.13 0.88 20.65
C GLN A 139 12.59 1.21 21.04
N GLU A 140 13.02 0.63 22.14
CA GLU A 140 14.46 0.52 22.44
C GLU A 140 15.07 -0.53 21.49
N GLY A 141 16.24 -0.23 20.94
CA GLY A 141 16.94 -1.15 20.02
C GLY A 141 17.93 -0.42 19.13
N SER A 142 18.35 -1.10 18.06
CA SER A 142 19.27 -0.52 17.09
C SER A 142 18.65 0.71 16.42
N ASP A 143 19.35 1.83 16.47
CA ASP A 143 18.94 3.04 15.75
C ASP A 143 19.08 2.84 14.25
N MET A 144 17.95 2.80 13.56
CA MET A 144 17.90 2.67 12.09
C MET A 144 17.93 4.03 11.37
N GLY A 145 17.96 5.14 12.11
CA GLY A 145 18.06 6.48 11.55
C GLY A 145 19.23 6.65 10.60
N PRO A 146 20.48 6.27 10.98
CA PRO A 146 21.63 6.35 10.08
C PRO A 146 21.48 5.55 8.78
N ALA A 147 20.84 4.37 8.82
CA ALA A 147 20.61 3.57 7.62
C ALA A 147 19.60 4.23 6.69
N ILE A 148 18.51 4.77 7.23
CA ILE A 148 17.48 5.50 6.47
C ILE A 148 18.10 6.75 5.86
N MET A 149 18.71 7.62 6.67
CA MET A 149 19.30 8.87 6.21
C MET A 149 20.46 8.66 5.22
N GLY A 150 21.29 7.64 5.47
CA GLY A 150 22.36 7.25 4.55
C GLY A 150 21.84 6.76 3.20
N THR A 151 20.72 6.05 3.17
CA THR A 151 20.05 5.62 1.91
C THR A 151 19.46 6.82 1.18
N ILE A 152 18.73 7.70 1.88
CA ILE A 152 18.17 8.93 1.30
C ILE A 152 19.29 9.75 0.64
N LEU A 153 20.42 9.94 1.32
CA LEU A 153 21.55 10.71 0.80
C LEU A 153 22.18 10.05 -0.43
N ARG A 154 22.58 8.78 -0.32
CA ARG A 154 23.30 8.09 -1.40
C ARG A 154 22.43 7.89 -2.64
N MET A 155 21.17 7.50 -2.46
CA MET A 155 20.24 7.20 -3.55
C MET A 155 19.42 8.43 -3.96
N LYS A 156 19.59 9.60 -3.31
CA LYS A 156 18.85 10.84 -3.59
C LYS A 156 17.33 10.62 -3.55
N VAL A 157 16.86 9.83 -2.57
CA VAL A 157 15.46 9.44 -2.43
C VAL A 157 14.60 10.64 -2.09
N LYS A 158 13.48 10.82 -2.81
CA LYS A 158 12.41 11.73 -2.41
C LYS A 158 11.46 10.99 -1.48
N MET A 159 11.59 11.20 -0.18
CA MET A 159 10.70 10.65 0.84
C MET A 159 9.72 11.74 1.29
N GLN A 160 8.41 11.51 1.17
CA GLN A 160 7.39 12.51 1.47
C GLN A 160 6.20 11.90 2.21
N GLY A 161 5.97 12.36 3.45
CA GLY A 161 4.73 12.10 4.17
C GLY A 161 3.56 12.93 3.64
N PHE A 162 2.35 12.43 3.78
CA PHE A 162 1.14 13.15 3.42
C PHE A 162 -0.07 12.71 4.24
N ILE A 163 -0.99 13.64 4.46
CA ILE A 163 -2.33 13.40 5.00
C ILE A 163 -3.33 13.82 3.93
N ILE A 164 -4.19 12.89 3.52
CA ILE A 164 -4.93 13.00 2.26
C ILE A 164 -5.76 14.29 2.12
N PHE A 165 -6.42 14.75 3.18
CA PHE A 165 -7.27 15.92 3.10
C PHE A 165 -6.53 17.26 3.35
N ASP A 166 -5.26 17.19 3.82
CA ASP A 166 -4.44 18.38 4.07
C ASP A 166 -3.46 18.65 2.91
N SER A 167 -3.00 17.57 2.25
CA SER A 167 -1.87 17.65 1.31
C SER A 167 -2.27 17.95 -0.12
N PHE A 168 -3.55 17.80 -0.46
CA PHE A 168 -4.01 17.91 -1.85
C PHE A 168 -5.26 18.77 -2.00
N PRO A 169 -5.39 19.50 -3.14
CA PRO A 169 -6.54 20.38 -3.35
C PRO A 169 -7.84 19.58 -3.58
N PRO A 170 -8.99 20.12 -3.19
CA PRO A 170 -10.30 19.47 -3.41
C PRO A 170 -10.60 19.10 -4.87
N SER A 171 -10.04 19.85 -5.82
CA SER A 171 -10.19 19.57 -7.26
C SER A 171 -9.61 18.21 -7.66
N LEU A 172 -8.56 17.74 -7.00
CA LEU A 172 -7.97 16.43 -7.25
C LEU A 172 -8.92 15.29 -6.90
N TYR A 173 -9.82 15.49 -5.93
CA TYR A 173 -10.82 14.48 -5.59
C TYR A 173 -11.80 14.23 -6.75
N GLN A 174 -12.14 15.26 -7.51
CA GLN A 174 -13.03 15.10 -8.67
C GLN A 174 -12.34 14.33 -9.81
N GLU A 175 -11.04 14.58 -10.04
CA GLU A 175 -10.24 13.81 -11.00
C GLU A 175 -10.20 12.33 -10.58
N PHE A 176 -9.86 12.08 -9.32
CA PHE A 176 -9.86 10.74 -8.74
C PHE A 176 -11.21 10.02 -8.90
N ALA A 177 -12.31 10.68 -8.55
CA ALA A 177 -13.64 10.07 -8.61
C ALA A 177 -14.02 9.67 -10.04
N ASN A 178 -13.73 10.52 -11.01
CA ASN A 178 -14.00 10.24 -12.42
C ASN A 178 -13.17 9.05 -12.94
N ASP A 179 -11.85 9.06 -12.69
CA ASP A 179 -10.95 7.99 -13.12
C ASP A 179 -11.33 6.66 -12.46
N MET A 180 -11.52 6.68 -11.12
CA MET A 180 -11.82 5.46 -10.37
C MET A 180 -13.15 4.85 -10.76
N MET A 181 -14.19 5.65 -10.96
CA MET A 181 -15.47 5.15 -11.45
C MET A 181 -15.36 4.53 -12.85
N GLY A 182 -14.53 5.11 -13.71
CA GLY A 182 -14.23 4.55 -15.04
C GLY A 182 -13.58 3.16 -14.90
N TRP A 183 -12.51 3.05 -14.13
CA TRP A 183 -11.74 1.81 -13.92
C TRP A 183 -12.55 0.71 -13.21
N LEU A 184 -13.44 1.07 -12.30
CA LEU A 184 -14.35 0.11 -11.66
C LEU A 184 -15.39 -0.42 -12.65
N LYS A 185 -15.92 0.46 -13.52
CA LYS A 185 -16.93 0.11 -14.51
C LYS A 185 -16.40 -0.80 -15.60
N ASP A 186 -15.17 -0.59 -16.06
CA ASP A 186 -14.52 -1.42 -17.10
C ASP A 186 -13.78 -2.64 -16.53
N GLY A 187 -13.72 -2.76 -15.20
CA GLY A 187 -13.05 -3.87 -14.50
C GLY A 187 -11.53 -3.77 -14.43
N SER A 188 -10.94 -2.65 -14.82
CA SER A 188 -9.48 -2.40 -14.74
C SER A 188 -8.99 -2.32 -13.30
N VAL A 189 -9.85 -1.90 -12.37
CA VAL A 189 -9.60 -1.92 -10.93
C VAL A 189 -10.65 -2.81 -10.25
N LYS A 190 -10.17 -3.74 -9.46
CA LYS A 190 -11.01 -4.65 -8.65
C LYS A 190 -10.94 -4.25 -7.19
N TYR A 191 -12.04 -4.44 -6.49
CA TYR A 191 -12.15 -4.07 -5.08
C TYR A 191 -12.70 -5.21 -4.23
N LYS A 192 -12.15 -5.37 -3.04
CA LYS A 192 -12.57 -6.40 -2.09
C LYS A 192 -12.89 -5.80 -0.74
N GLU A 193 -14.05 -6.15 -0.22
CA GLU A 193 -14.51 -5.83 1.13
C GLU A 193 -14.56 -7.09 2.00
N HIS A 194 -14.25 -6.91 3.27
CA HIS A 194 -14.47 -7.87 4.33
C HIS A 194 -15.67 -7.39 5.12
N MET A 195 -16.85 -7.88 4.74
CA MET A 195 -18.10 -7.51 5.38
C MET A 195 -18.25 -8.26 6.71
N VAL A 196 -18.63 -7.52 7.74
CA VAL A 196 -18.96 -8.04 9.08
C VAL A 196 -20.38 -7.61 9.38
N GLU A 197 -21.26 -8.55 9.68
CA GLU A 197 -22.67 -8.27 10.00
C GLU A 197 -22.82 -7.94 11.50
N GLY A 198 -23.60 -6.92 11.81
CA GLY A 198 -23.95 -6.51 13.17
C GLY A 198 -22.94 -5.57 13.84
N LEU A 199 -23.45 -4.49 14.43
CA LEU A 199 -22.63 -3.49 15.14
C LEU A 199 -21.89 -4.09 16.35
N GLU A 200 -22.45 -5.08 17.00
CA GLU A 200 -21.88 -5.81 18.14
C GLU A 200 -20.55 -6.48 17.79
N ASN A 201 -20.31 -6.80 16.53
CA ASN A 201 -19.06 -7.42 16.04
C ASN A 201 -17.98 -6.41 15.66
N ALA A 202 -18.25 -5.10 15.74
CA ALA A 202 -17.29 -4.06 15.37
C ALA A 202 -16.00 -4.09 16.23
N PRO A 203 -16.04 -4.31 17.56
CA PRO A 203 -14.82 -4.39 18.36
C PRO A 203 -13.90 -5.54 17.94
N GLU A 204 -14.46 -6.72 17.67
CA GLU A 204 -13.68 -7.88 17.20
C GLU A 204 -13.13 -7.64 15.79
N ALA A 205 -13.92 -7.08 14.89
CA ALA A 205 -13.48 -6.71 13.54
C ALA A 205 -12.30 -5.71 13.58
N PHE A 206 -12.32 -4.77 14.52
CA PHE A 206 -11.22 -3.83 14.73
C PHE A 206 -9.96 -4.52 15.26
N ASN A 207 -10.10 -5.43 16.24
CA ASN A 207 -8.98 -6.21 16.75
C ASN A 207 -8.34 -7.06 15.64
N GLN A 208 -9.15 -7.70 14.79
CA GLN A 208 -8.67 -8.46 13.64
C GLN A 208 -7.93 -7.58 12.62
N LEU A 209 -8.34 -6.33 12.44
CA LEU A 209 -7.63 -5.37 11.60
C LEU A 209 -6.21 -5.10 12.13
N LEU A 210 -6.06 -4.90 13.45
CA LEU A 210 -4.76 -4.58 14.08
C LEU A 210 -3.75 -5.73 14.04
N VAL A 211 -4.21 -6.98 13.93
CA VAL A 211 -3.36 -8.17 13.80
C VAL A 211 -3.26 -8.70 12.36
N GLY A 212 -3.82 -7.97 11.40
CA GLY A 212 -3.79 -8.34 9.98
C GLY A 212 -4.66 -9.57 9.66
N GLY A 213 -5.70 -9.83 10.43
CA GLY A 213 -6.66 -10.93 10.20
C GLY A 213 -7.66 -10.65 9.08
N ASN A 214 -7.86 -9.38 8.73
CA ASN A 214 -8.78 -8.97 7.68
C ASN A 214 -8.24 -9.24 6.26
N PHE A 215 -9.15 -9.23 5.29
CA PHE A 215 -8.82 -9.35 3.88
C PHE A 215 -9.60 -8.32 3.04
N GLY A 216 -8.92 -7.28 2.58
CA GLY A 216 -9.55 -6.12 1.94
C GLY A 216 -10.00 -5.05 2.96
N LYS A 217 -10.91 -4.19 2.55
CA LYS A 217 -11.52 -3.17 3.41
C LYS A 217 -12.50 -3.81 4.38
N VAL A 218 -12.28 -3.64 5.68
CA VAL A 218 -13.28 -4.04 6.70
C VAL A 218 -14.42 -3.04 6.69
N VAL A 219 -15.63 -3.55 6.58
CA VAL A 219 -16.88 -2.80 6.67
C VAL A 219 -17.82 -3.54 7.60
N VAL A 220 -18.35 -2.86 8.59
CA VAL A 220 -19.38 -3.39 9.49
C VAL A 220 -20.74 -2.91 9.00
N LYS A 221 -21.61 -3.85 8.67
CA LYS A 221 -22.99 -3.57 8.29
C LYS A 221 -23.83 -3.57 9.55
N VAL A 222 -24.50 -2.47 9.84
CA VAL A 222 -25.25 -2.27 11.09
C VAL A 222 -26.73 -2.62 10.98
N GLU A 223 -27.26 -2.76 9.75
CA GLU A 223 -28.64 -3.18 9.44
C GLU A 223 -28.66 -4.05 8.18
#